data_b7d344872f3a84623a38a5c416716b18
#
_entry.id   b7d344872f3a84623a38a5c416716b18
#
_cell.length_a   1.000
_cell.length_b   1.000
_cell.length_c   1.000
_cell.angle_alpha   90.00
_cell.angle_beta   90.00
_cell.angle_gamma   90.00
#
_symmetry.space_group_name_H-M   'P 1'
#
loop_
_entity.id
_entity.type
_entity.pdbx_description
1 polymer ?
#
loop_
_entity_poly.entity_id
_entity_poly.type
_entity_poly.pdbx_seq_one_letter_code
_entity_poly.pdbx_strand_id
1 'polypeptide(L)'
;MAEYYDPETYPQQWNYLQSGTIIDQYIIERELAHGGFSSVYLARQLEDQIQVAIKEYLPRKLAHRTWNNIVVSNNEDTLIMFRRGRALFFEEAKVLATLKHHNIVNVINFFQANETVYMVMTYDYGITLDKILQKKIIPITEAFLLKVFRLLLKGLDVIHSHQIVHLDIKPANILIRAENDPLLLDFGAIRKFPGQANHHRAKVLTNGFSPIEQYDSRGSLGPWSDIYAVGATMRACLDVAVPPSSTERIKQNNLPLAAKVYKRKFPDYLLQAIDWAMAIHPDDRPQSIAELAEALAP
;
A
#
# COMPACT_ATOMS: atom_id res chain seq x y z
N MET A 1 18.88 -8.36 -33.32
CA MET A 1 18.22 -9.61 -32.94
C MET A 1 17.81 -9.46 -31.47
N ALA A 2 16.52 -9.38 -31.19
CA ALA A 2 16.04 -9.38 -29.81
C ALA A 2 16.23 -10.80 -29.28
N GLU A 3 17.08 -10.98 -28.27
CA GLU A 3 17.19 -12.24 -27.56
C GLU A 3 15.85 -12.54 -26.88
N TYR A 4 15.30 -13.70 -27.20
CA TYR A 4 14.06 -14.17 -26.64
C TYR A 4 14.26 -14.44 -25.14
N TYR A 5 13.54 -13.74 -24.28
CA TYR A 5 13.58 -13.93 -22.84
C TYR A 5 12.92 -15.27 -22.49
N ASP A 6 13.71 -16.22 -22.03
CA ASP A 6 13.23 -17.43 -21.42
C ASP A 6 13.40 -17.36 -19.90
N PRO A 7 12.29 -17.28 -19.14
CA PRO A 7 12.34 -17.16 -17.68
C PRO A 7 13.03 -18.34 -16.97
N GLU A 8 13.14 -19.51 -17.62
CA GLU A 8 13.77 -20.70 -17.05
C GLU A 8 15.29 -20.71 -17.23
N THR A 9 15.82 -19.94 -18.18
CA THR A 9 17.25 -19.91 -18.49
C THR A 9 18.02 -18.76 -17.82
N TYR A 10 17.34 -17.73 -17.33
CA TYR A 10 17.99 -16.63 -16.59
C TYR A 10 17.95 -16.89 -15.08
N PRO A 11 19.09 -16.88 -14.37
CA PRO A 11 19.12 -17.06 -12.94
C PRO A 11 18.27 -15.99 -12.24
N GLN A 12 17.39 -16.37 -11.31
CA GLN A 12 16.52 -15.45 -10.53
C GLN A 12 17.29 -14.33 -9.81
N GLN A 13 18.60 -14.50 -9.60
CA GLN A 13 19.48 -13.53 -8.95
C GLN A 13 19.65 -12.20 -9.71
N TRP A 14 19.30 -12.14 -11.01
CA TRP A 14 19.39 -10.90 -11.80
C TRP A 14 18.14 -10.01 -11.71
N ASN A 15 17.07 -10.51 -11.11
CA ASN A 15 15.82 -9.73 -11.00
C ASN A 15 15.88 -8.58 -10.00
N TYR A 16 16.98 -8.44 -9.24
CA TYR A 16 17.17 -7.42 -8.21
C TYR A 16 18.52 -6.73 -8.37
N LEU A 17 18.58 -5.48 -7.91
CA LEU A 17 19.87 -4.79 -7.74
C LEU A 17 20.65 -5.48 -6.63
N GLN A 18 21.89 -5.81 -6.93
CA GLN A 18 22.77 -6.47 -5.98
C GLN A 18 23.30 -5.47 -4.94
N SER A 19 23.64 -5.96 -3.75
CA SER A 19 24.36 -5.18 -2.74
C SER A 19 25.64 -4.59 -3.33
N GLY A 20 25.90 -3.31 -3.04
CA GLY A 20 27.03 -2.57 -3.59
C GLY A 20 26.74 -1.89 -4.93
N THR A 21 25.57 -2.15 -5.58
CA THR A 21 25.20 -1.41 -6.81
C THR A 21 24.98 0.05 -6.49
N ILE A 22 25.62 0.94 -7.27
CA ILE A 22 25.41 2.38 -7.16
C ILE A 22 24.41 2.80 -8.24
N ILE A 23 23.35 3.51 -7.80
CA ILE A 23 22.36 4.15 -8.67
C ILE A 23 22.21 5.61 -8.25
N ASP A 24 22.47 6.53 -9.18
CA ASP A 24 22.54 7.96 -8.88
C ASP A 24 23.49 8.20 -7.67
N GLN A 25 23.04 8.80 -6.62
CA GLN A 25 23.81 9.08 -5.39
C GLN A 25 23.59 8.06 -4.26
N TYR A 26 23.09 6.87 -4.57
CA TYR A 26 22.74 5.86 -3.58
C TYR A 26 23.45 4.54 -3.82
N ILE A 27 23.91 3.89 -2.76
CA ILE A 27 24.45 2.52 -2.79
C ILE A 27 23.44 1.55 -2.19
N ILE A 28 23.09 0.51 -2.93
CA ILE A 28 22.17 -0.54 -2.48
C ILE A 28 22.83 -1.37 -1.40
N GLU A 29 22.18 -1.52 -0.25
CA GLU A 29 22.63 -2.41 0.84
C GLU A 29 22.01 -3.80 0.71
N ARG A 30 20.68 -3.86 0.54
CA ARG A 30 19.94 -5.11 0.38
C ARG A 30 18.50 -4.89 -0.09
N GLU A 31 17.86 -5.92 -0.53
CA GLU A 31 16.41 -5.93 -0.76
C GLU A 31 15.64 -5.89 0.56
N LEU A 32 14.55 -5.12 0.62
CA LEU A 32 13.60 -5.06 1.74
C LEU A 32 12.34 -5.85 1.44
N ALA A 33 11.82 -5.68 0.22
CA ALA A 33 10.58 -6.31 -0.24
C ALA A 33 10.51 -6.33 -1.77
N HIS A 34 9.70 -7.22 -2.29
CA HIS A 34 9.33 -7.24 -3.70
C HIS A 34 7.85 -7.59 -3.90
N GLY A 35 7.30 -7.09 -4.98
CA GLY A 35 5.94 -7.37 -5.42
C GLY A 35 5.85 -7.60 -6.92
N GLY A 36 4.64 -7.70 -7.44
CA GLY A 36 4.40 -7.91 -8.88
C GLY A 36 4.76 -6.68 -9.74
N PHE A 37 4.83 -5.49 -9.16
CA PHE A 37 5.02 -4.22 -9.86
C PHE A 37 6.28 -3.46 -9.48
N SER A 38 6.90 -3.78 -8.34
CA SER A 38 8.04 -3.02 -7.81
C SER A 38 8.91 -3.88 -6.91
N SER A 39 10.17 -3.45 -6.75
CA SER A 39 11.09 -3.91 -5.73
C SER A 39 11.47 -2.76 -4.81
N VAL A 40 11.69 -3.03 -3.53
CA VAL A 40 12.08 -2.03 -2.53
C VAL A 40 13.42 -2.44 -1.93
N TYR A 41 14.35 -1.51 -1.89
CA TYR A 41 15.70 -1.71 -1.40
C TYR A 41 15.97 -0.82 -0.19
N LEU A 42 16.77 -1.32 0.75
CA LEU A 42 17.52 -0.48 1.67
C LEU A 42 18.75 0.01 0.93
N ALA A 43 18.97 1.30 0.95
CA ALA A 43 20.12 1.94 0.35
C ALA A 43 20.69 3.00 1.29
N ARG A 44 21.89 3.46 0.98
CA ARG A 44 22.56 4.53 1.71
C ARG A 44 22.93 5.65 0.74
N GLN A 45 22.65 6.88 1.13
CA GLN A 45 23.10 8.04 0.38
C GLN A 45 24.63 8.18 0.51
N LEU A 46 25.31 8.42 -0.57
CA LEU A 46 26.79 8.43 -0.61
C LEU A 46 27.38 9.62 0.15
N GLU A 47 26.71 10.77 0.13
CA GLU A 47 27.22 12.01 0.72
C GLU A 47 27.20 11.98 2.25
N ASP A 48 26.06 11.70 2.86
CA ASP A 48 25.83 11.81 4.31
C ASP A 48 25.66 10.47 5.03
N GLN A 49 25.71 9.37 4.25
CA GLN A 49 25.58 8.02 4.77
C GLN A 49 24.21 7.71 5.41
N ILE A 50 23.18 8.53 5.15
CA ILE A 50 21.83 8.33 5.65
C ILE A 50 21.18 7.14 4.93
N GLN A 51 20.51 6.27 5.70
CA GLN A 51 19.73 5.16 5.14
C GLN A 51 18.41 5.66 4.56
N VAL A 52 18.08 5.14 3.37
CA VAL A 52 16.85 5.41 2.63
C VAL A 52 16.21 4.13 2.14
N ALA A 53 14.92 4.16 1.89
CA ALA A 53 14.22 3.10 1.16
C ALA A 53 14.05 3.54 -0.30
N ILE A 54 14.45 2.69 -1.24
CA ILE A 54 14.30 2.98 -2.68
C ILE A 54 13.32 1.99 -3.29
N LYS A 55 12.20 2.50 -3.81
CA LYS A 55 11.21 1.73 -4.55
C LYS A 55 11.46 1.87 -6.04
N GLU A 56 11.69 0.77 -6.71
CA GLU A 56 11.93 0.67 -8.14
C GLU A 56 10.67 0.17 -8.85
N TYR A 57 10.32 0.80 -9.98
CA TYR A 57 9.29 0.27 -10.87
C TYR A 57 9.84 -0.90 -11.68
N LEU A 58 9.45 -2.13 -11.34
CA LEU A 58 9.85 -3.37 -12.00
C LEU A 58 8.67 -4.33 -12.09
N PRO A 59 7.74 -4.13 -13.05
CA PRO A 59 6.56 -4.97 -13.22
C PRO A 59 6.94 -6.29 -13.91
N ARG A 60 7.19 -7.33 -13.16
CA ARG A 60 7.74 -8.62 -13.63
C ARG A 60 6.96 -9.29 -14.75
N LYS A 61 5.65 -9.04 -14.85
CA LYS A 61 4.83 -9.51 -15.97
C LYS A 61 5.08 -8.78 -17.27
N LEU A 62 5.68 -7.57 -17.22
CA LEU A 62 5.87 -6.68 -18.37
C LEU A 62 7.34 -6.46 -18.70
N ALA A 63 8.24 -6.59 -17.72
CA ALA A 63 9.64 -6.24 -17.86
C ALA A 63 10.53 -7.11 -16.94
N HIS A 64 11.79 -7.19 -17.30
CA HIS A 64 12.84 -7.86 -16.52
C HIS A 64 14.12 -7.04 -16.53
N ARG A 65 15.04 -7.37 -15.62
CA ARG A 65 16.37 -6.74 -15.55
C ARG A 65 17.37 -7.57 -16.31
N THR A 66 18.22 -6.92 -17.09
CA THR A 66 19.36 -7.50 -17.78
C THR A 66 20.60 -7.56 -16.86
N TRP A 67 21.64 -8.26 -17.25
CA TRP A 67 22.87 -8.42 -16.47
C TRP A 67 23.59 -7.09 -16.18
N ASN A 68 23.41 -6.07 -17.02
CA ASN A 68 23.97 -4.73 -16.85
C ASN A 68 23.02 -3.75 -16.13
N ASN A 69 22.08 -4.27 -15.37
CA ASN A 69 21.07 -3.55 -14.57
C ASN A 69 20.01 -2.77 -15.35
N ILE A 70 19.97 -2.83 -16.66
CA ILE A 70 18.94 -2.18 -17.48
C ILE A 70 17.63 -2.96 -17.39
N VAL A 71 16.51 -2.25 -17.22
CA VAL A 71 15.16 -2.84 -17.24
C VAL A 71 14.60 -2.75 -18.65
N VAL A 72 14.27 -3.89 -19.22
CA VAL A 72 13.72 -3.99 -20.59
C VAL A 72 12.36 -4.65 -20.57
N SER A 73 11.53 -4.33 -21.53
CA SER A 73 10.23 -5.00 -21.73
C SER A 73 10.45 -6.47 -22.10
N ASN A 74 9.57 -7.36 -21.61
CA ASN A 74 9.65 -8.80 -21.89
C ASN A 74 9.50 -9.11 -23.38
N ASN A 75 8.69 -8.32 -24.09
CA ASN A 75 8.46 -8.41 -25.54
C ASN A 75 7.85 -7.10 -26.08
N GLU A 76 7.62 -7.03 -27.39
CA GLU A 76 7.02 -5.85 -28.03
C GLU A 76 5.59 -5.57 -27.56
N ASP A 77 4.79 -6.61 -27.28
CA ASP A 77 3.41 -6.47 -26.82
C ASP A 77 3.31 -5.82 -25.43
N THR A 78 4.30 -6.06 -24.58
CA THR A 78 4.32 -5.50 -23.22
C THR A 78 4.97 -4.10 -23.15
N LEU A 79 5.67 -3.66 -24.21
CA LEU A 79 6.43 -2.41 -24.23
C LEU A 79 5.56 -1.17 -23.96
N ILE A 80 4.40 -1.09 -24.60
CA ILE A 80 3.48 0.06 -24.44
C ILE A 80 2.97 0.12 -22.98
N MET A 81 2.58 -1.03 -22.41
CA MET A 81 2.10 -1.11 -21.02
C MET A 81 3.21 -0.81 -20.02
N PHE A 82 4.44 -1.29 -20.26
CA PHE A 82 5.60 -1.00 -19.44
C PHE A 82 5.92 0.50 -19.42
N ARG A 83 6.02 1.15 -20.59
CA ARG A 83 6.29 2.59 -20.71
C ARG A 83 5.22 3.43 -20.04
N ARG A 84 3.94 3.07 -20.21
CA ARG A 84 2.83 3.74 -19.57
C ARG A 84 2.87 3.60 -18.05
N GLY A 85 3.12 2.41 -17.54
CA GLY A 85 3.24 2.17 -16.10
C GLY A 85 4.43 2.93 -15.48
N ARG A 86 5.57 3.01 -16.20
CA ARG A 86 6.72 3.81 -15.81
C ARG A 86 6.37 5.31 -15.66
N ALA A 87 5.67 5.87 -16.64
CA ALA A 87 5.21 7.25 -16.57
C ALA A 87 4.25 7.50 -15.40
N LEU A 88 3.32 6.58 -15.18
CA LEU A 88 2.37 6.68 -14.06
C LEU A 88 3.05 6.59 -12.70
N PHE A 89 4.07 5.73 -12.54
CA PHE A 89 4.84 5.62 -11.31
C PHE A 89 5.63 6.91 -11.03
N PHE A 90 6.16 7.55 -12.07
CA PHE A 90 6.85 8.83 -11.95
C PHE A 90 5.90 9.97 -11.52
N GLU A 91 4.70 10.05 -12.11
CA GLU A 91 3.69 11.03 -11.71
C GLU A 91 3.18 10.78 -10.28
N GLU A 92 3.06 9.51 -9.86
CA GLU A 92 2.76 9.14 -8.49
C GLU A 92 3.81 9.67 -7.51
N ALA A 93 5.09 9.46 -7.82
CA ALA A 93 6.20 9.96 -6.98
C ALA A 93 6.15 11.48 -6.82
N LYS A 94 5.84 12.24 -7.88
CA LYS A 94 5.66 13.70 -7.81
C LYS A 94 4.55 14.09 -6.85
N VAL A 95 3.40 13.42 -6.92
CA VAL A 95 2.27 13.70 -6.04
C VAL A 95 2.65 13.41 -4.60
N LEU A 96 3.27 12.26 -4.33
CA LEU A 96 3.68 11.85 -2.98
C LEU A 96 4.72 12.79 -2.38
N ALA A 97 5.62 13.34 -3.19
CA ALA A 97 6.61 14.31 -2.71
C ALA A 97 5.99 15.60 -2.15
N THR A 98 4.73 15.90 -2.52
CA THR A 98 3.98 17.05 -1.97
C THR A 98 3.30 16.75 -0.63
N LEU A 99 3.06 15.48 -0.31
CA LEU A 99 2.40 15.09 0.93
C LEU A 99 3.42 15.07 2.08
N LYS A 100 3.17 15.84 3.11
CA LYS A 100 4.03 15.90 4.31
C LYS A 100 3.19 15.66 5.55
N HIS A 101 3.34 14.48 6.14
CA HIS A 101 2.69 14.13 7.41
C HIS A 101 3.48 13.05 8.13
N HIS A 102 3.51 13.10 9.47
CA HIS A 102 4.28 12.17 10.31
C HIS A 102 3.92 10.69 10.09
N ASN A 103 2.66 10.40 9.80
CA ASN A 103 2.16 9.04 9.60
C ASN A 103 2.03 8.63 8.11
N ILE A 104 2.64 9.39 7.20
CA ILE A 104 2.75 9.08 5.77
C ILE A 104 4.23 8.95 5.41
N VAL A 105 4.62 7.92 4.66
CA VAL A 105 5.98 7.78 4.18
C VAL A 105 6.41 9.03 3.39
N ASN A 106 7.57 9.57 3.74
CA ASN A 106 8.06 10.79 3.12
C ASN A 106 8.92 10.48 1.89
N VAL A 107 8.48 10.91 0.71
CA VAL A 107 9.28 10.88 -0.52
C VAL A 107 10.25 12.06 -0.53
N ILE A 108 11.55 11.77 -0.61
CA ILE A 108 12.62 12.78 -0.57
C ILE A 108 13.26 13.01 -1.94
N ASN A 109 13.21 12.03 -2.84
CA ASN A 109 13.73 12.15 -4.20
C ASN A 109 13.04 11.16 -5.13
N PHE A 110 13.07 11.41 -6.43
CA PHE A 110 12.68 10.46 -7.47
C PHE A 110 13.45 10.77 -8.76
N PHE A 111 13.89 9.74 -9.46
CA PHE A 111 14.72 9.89 -10.64
C PHE A 111 14.54 8.73 -11.62
N GLN A 112 15.08 8.90 -12.82
CA GLN A 112 15.11 7.87 -13.86
C GLN A 112 16.55 7.36 -14.02
N ALA A 113 16.72 6.04 -13.98
CA ALA A 113 17.95 5.34 -14.30
C ALA A 113 17.62 3.93 -14.79
N ASN A 114 18.56 3.24 -15.43
CA ASN A 114 18.42 1.85 -15.85
C ASN A 114 17.14 1.57 -16.67
N GLU A 115 16.68 2.53 -17.47
CA GLU A 115 15.41 2.49 -18.23
C GLU A 115 14.15 2.31 -17.36
N THR A 116 14.23 2.57 -16.06
CA THR A 116 13.10 2.56 -15.13
C THR A 116 13.07 3.82 -14.26
N VAL A 117 12.22 3.82 -13.25
CA VAL A 117 12.00 4.93 -12.32
C VAL A 117 12.21 4.45 -10.89
N TYR A 118 12.87 5.28 -10.12
CA TYR A 118 13.14 5.08 -8.69
C TYR A 118 12.47 6.18 -7.87
N MET A 119 11.86 5.79 -6.75
CA MET A 119 11.31 6.68 -5.73
C MET A 119 12.09 6.46 -4.43
N VAL A 120 12.70 7.51 -3.92
CA VAL A 120 13.50 7.47 -2.68
C VAL A 120 12.67 8.02 -1.53
N MET A 121 12.60 7.26 -0.48
CA MET A 121 11.82 7.56 0.72
C MET A 121 12.72 7.55 1.96
N THR A 122 12.33 8.27 2.98
CA THR A 122 12.94 8.08 4.30
C THR A 122 12.82 6.60 4.72
N TYR A 123 13.87 6.06 5.31
CA TYR A 123 13.82 4.73 5.90
C TYR A 123 13.44 4.84 7.38
N ASP A 124 12.34 4.22 7.74
CA ASP A 124 11.85 4.16 9.11
C ASP A 124 12.00 2.74 9.67
N TYR A 125 12.47 2.65 10.93
CA TYR A 125 12.57 1.38 11.64
C TYR A 125 11.21 1.01 12.23
N GLY A 126 10.79 -0.23 12.01
CA GLY A 126 9.52 -0.73 12.52
C GLY A 126 9.23 -2.14 12.05
N ILE A 127 8.04 -2.61 12.39
CA ILE A 127 7.53 -3.93 11.99
C ILE A 127 6.17 -3.70 11.35
N THR A 128 5.93 -4.28 10.18
CA THR A 128 4.63 -4.17 9.51
C THR A 128 3.54 -4.85 10.34
N LEU A 129 2.33 -4.28 10.31
CA LEU A 129 1.21 -4.76 11.13
C LEU A 129 0.85 -6.23 10.80
N ASP A 130 0.99 -6.66 9.55
CA ASP A 130 0.81 -8.08 9.18
C ASP A 130 1.79 -9.01 9.90
N LYS A 131 3.07 -8.64 10.00
CA LYS A 131 4.08 -9.41 10.75
C LYS A 131 3.80 -9.40 12.26
N ILE A 132 3.30 -8.28 12.79
CA ILE A 132 2.87 -8.21 14.20
C ILE A 132 1.74 -9.20 14.46
N LEU A 133 0.73 -9.23 13.57
CA LEU A 133 -0.41 -10.14 13.69
C LEU A 133 0.01 -11.60 13.55
N GLN A 134 0.77 -11.93 12.51
CA GLN A 134 1.23 -13.31 12.23
C GLN A 134 2.09 -13.86 13.37
N LYS A 135 3.03 -13.05 13.88
CA LYS A 135 3.97 -13.48 14.92
C LYS A 135 3.47 -13.19 16.34
N LYS A 136 2.29 -12.55 16.49
CA LYS A 136 1.71 -12.15 17.79
C LYS A 136 2.70 -11.37 18.67
N ILE A 137 3.46 -10.45 18.07
CA ILE A 137 4.55 -9.70 18.73
C ILE A 137 4.00 -8.74 19.78
N ILE A 138 2.85 -8.11 19.49
CA ILE A 138 2.20 -7.12 20.35
C ILE A 138 0.76 -7.58 20.59
N PRO A 139 0.26 -7.53 21.84
CA PRO A 139 -1.16 -7.83 22.11
C PRO A 139 -2.04 -6.76 21.47
N ILE A 140 -3.07 -7.20 20.75
CA ILE A 140 -4.07 -6.31 20.15
C ILE A 140 -5.08 -5.91 21.24
N THR A 141 -4.85 -4.74 21.82
CA THR A 141 -5.71 -4.13 22.83
C THR A 141 -6.50 -2.97 22.24
N GLU A 142 -7.53 -2.51 22.93
CA GLU A 142 -8.25 -1.28 22.57
C GLU A 142 -7.29 -0.10 22.43
N ALA A 143 -6.41 0.11 23.42
CA ALA A 143 -5.43 1.20 23.41
C ALA A 143 -4.52 1.13 22.18
N PHE A 144 -4.07 -0.06 21.78
CA PHE A 144 -3.29 -0.27 20.56
C PHE A 144 -4.09 0.14 19.32
N LEU A 145 -5.30 -0.38 19.16
CA LEU A 145 -6.16 -0.08 18.02
C LEU A 145 -6.47 1.42 17.91
N LEU A 146 -6.89 2.04 19.00
CA LEU A 146 -7.20 3.46 19.00
C LEU A 146 -5.98 4.31 18.68
N LYS A 147 -4.82 4.03 19.28
CA LYS A 147 -3.59 4.79 19.00
C LYS A 147 -3.19 4.67 17.53
N VAL A 148 -3.09 3.45 17.01
CA VAL A 148 -2.66 3.19 15.64
C VAL A 148 -3.65 3.81 14.64
N PHE A 149 -4.94 3.51 14.76
CA PHE A 149 -5.88 3.91 13.72
C PHE A 149 -6.26 5.38 13.78
N ARG A 150 -6.31 6.02 14.94
CA ARG A 150 -6.51 7.48 15.03
C ARG A 150 -5.36 8.27 14.40
N LEU A 151 -4.11 7.82 14.57
CA LEU A 151 -2.96 8.45 13.92
C LEU A 151 -2.94 8.18 12.42
N LEU A 152 -3.30 6.97 12.00
CA LEU A 152 -3.43 6.61 10.58
C LEU A 152 -4.50 7.48 9.90
N LEU A 153 -5.65 7.67 10.54
CA LEU A 153 -6.74 8.51 10.02
C LEU A 153 -6.31 9.97 9.81
N LYS A 154 -5.46 10.53 10.69
CA LYS A 154 -4.90 11.88 10.47
C LYS A 154 -4.05 11.94 9.19
N GLY A 155 -3.27 10.91 8.92
CA GLY A 155 -2.54 10.81 7.66
C GLY A 155 -3.46 10.71 6.44
N LEU A 156 -4.50 9.88 6.52
CA LEU A 156 -5.49 9.73 5.44
C LEU A 156 -6.28 11.02 5.19
N ASP A 157 -6.59 11.78 6.22
CA ASP A 157 -7.26 13.08 6.07
C ASP A 157 -6.41 14.06 5.24
N VAL A 158 -5.09 14.08 5.47
CA VAL A 158 -4.16 14.86 4.62
C VAL A 158 -4.18 14.37 3.17
N ILE A 159 -4.18 13.06 2.92
CA ILE A 159 -4.26 12.50 1.56
C ILE A 159 -5.57 12.90 0.89
N HIS A 160 -6.70 12.77 1.59
CA HIS A 160 -8.03 13.10 1.07
C HIS A 160 -8.22 14.61 0.84
N SER A 161 -7.60 15.48 1.66
CA SER A 161 -7.62 16.93 1.44
C SER A 161 -6.93 17.36 0.13
N HIS A 162 -6.00 16.54 -0.39
CA HIS A 162 -5.40 16.70 -1.71
C HIS A 162 -6.20 16.02 -2.84
N GLN A 163 -7.44 15.62 -2.56
CA GLN A 163 -8.30 14.90 -3.51
C GLN A 163 -7.69 13.60 -4.03
N ILE A 164 -7.02 12.86 -3.16
CA ILE A 164 -6.36 11.58 -3.44
C ILE A 164 -6.94 10.53 -2.50
N VAL A 165 -7.13 9.30 -3.01
CA VAL A 165 -7.44 8.10 -2.24
C VAL A 165 -6.30 7.10 -2.37
N HIS A 166 -6.02 6.36 -1.30
CA HIS A 166 -4.89 5.43 -1.21
C HIS A 166 -5.15 4.10 -1.92
N LEU A 167 -6.30 3.48 -1.70
CA LEU A 167 -6.84 2.26 -2.33
C LEU A 167 -6.07 0.94 -2.08
N ASP A 168 -5.05 0.93 -1.25
CA ASP A 168 -4.33 -0.31 -0.85
C ASP A 168 -3.96 -0.30 0.64
N ILE A 169 -4.88 0.16 1.50
CA ILE A 169 -4.70 0.10 2.95
C ILE A 169 -4.91 -1.35 3.40
N LYS A 170 -3.90 -1.90 4.06
CA LYS A 170 -3.87 -3.28 4.59
C LYS A 170 -2.76 -3.42 5.61
N PRO A 171 -2.75 -4.47 6.46
CA PRO A 171 -1.73 -4.64 7.48
C PRO A 171 -0.28 -4.63 6.96
N ALA A 172 -0.03 -5.15 5.74
CA ALA A 172 1.30 -5.16 5.13
C ALA A 172 1.83 -3.77 4.75
N ASN A 173 0.93 -2.80 4.56
CA ASN A 173 1.27 -1.42 4.18
C ASN A 173 1.26 -0.44 5.38
N ILE A 174 1.16 -0.93 6.60
CA ILE A 174 1.23 -0.13 7.82
C ILE A 174 2.44 -0.59 8.64
N LEU A 175 3.47 0.25 8.71
CA LEU A 175 4.63 0.03 9.55
C LEU A 175 4.34 0.57 10.95
N ILE A 176 4.54 -0.25 11.97
CA ILE A 176 4.43 0.15 13.36
C ILE A 176 5.83 0.43 13.89
N ARG A 177 6.08 1.69 14.18
CA ARG A 177 7.32 2.21 14.78
C ARG A 177 7.26 2.07 16.31
N ALA A 178 8.29 2.55 16.99
CA ALA A 178 8.30 2.59 18.45
C ALA A 178 7.01 3.26 18.99
N GLU A 179 6.61 2.90 20.21
CA GLU A 179 5.41 3.43 20.88
C GLU A 179 4.08 3.22 20.14
N ASN A 180 4.00 2.21 19.26
CA ASN A 180 2.82 1.94 18.42
C ASN A 180 2.45 3.11 17.49
N ASP A 181 3.46 3.81 16.97
CA ASP A 181 3.27 4.91 16.04
C ASP A 181 3.21 4.37 14.59
N PRO A 182 2.08 4.51 13.86
CA PRO A 182 1.93 3.96 12.54
C PRO A 182 2.55 4.85 11.47
N LEU A 183 3.09 4.23 10.42
CA LEU A 183 3.50 4.88 9.18
C LEU A 183 2.83 4.17 8.01
N LEU A 184 2.06 4.91 7.21
CA LEU A 184 1.43 4.38 5.99
C LEU A 184 2.47 4.32 4.88
N LEU A 185 2.66 3.13 4.35
CA LEU A 185 3.57 2.81 3.25
C LEU A 185 2.79 2.61 1.94
N ASP A 186 3.52 2.48 0.86
CA ASP A 186 3.10 1.96 -0.46
C ASP A 186 1.86 2.61 -1.08
N PHE A 187 2.10 3.64 -1.85
CA PHE A 187 1.09 4.42 -2.56
C PHE A 187 0.86 3.97 -4.02
N GLY A 188 1.26 2.74 -4.38
CA GLY A 188 1.16 2.22 -5.75
C GLY A 188 -0.25 2.12 -6.36
N ALA A 189 -1.27 2.38 -5.56
CA ALA A 189 -2.67 2.32 -5.99
C ALA A 189 -3.39 3.67 -6.03
N ILE A 190 -2.76 4.77 -5.63
CA ILE A 190 -3.41 6.08 -5.46
C ILE A 190 -4.18 6.56 -6.68
N ARG A 191 -5.30 7.23 -6.44
CA ARG A 191 -6.15 7.86 -7.46
C ARG A 191 -6.63 9.22 -7.00
N LYS A 192 -6.81 10.13 -7.96
CA LYS A 192 -7.55 11.38 -7.72
C LYS A 192 -9.04 11.11 -7.66
N PHE A 193 -9.74 11.83 -6.77
CA PHE A 193 -11.19 11.81 -6.69
C PHE A 193 -11.73 13.29 -6.69
N PRO A 194 -12.99 13.54 -7.07
CA PRO A 194 -13.93 12.58 -7.60
C PRO A 194 -13.44 12.01 -8.95
N GLY A 195 -13.55 10.71 -9.10
CA GLY A 195 -13.09 10.02 -10.29
C GLY A 195 -13.66 8.62 -10.40
N GLN A 196 -13.74 8.12 -11.62
CA GLN A 196 -14.11 6.73 -11.85
C GLN A 196 -12.88 5.82 -11.77
N ALA A 197 -13.10 4.54 -11.44
CA ALA A 197 -12.09 3.51 -11.56
C ALA A 197 -11.67 3.38 -13.03
N ASN A 198 -10.63 4.09 -13.44
CA ASN A 198 -10.18 4.16 -14.83
C ASN A 198 -9.72 2.78 -15.34
N HIS A 199 -10.30 2.31 -16.47
CA HIS A 199 -9.96 1.05 -17.13
C HIS A 199 -8.49 0.90 -17.55
N HIS A 200 -7.72 1.98 -17.54
CA HIS A 200 -6.38 2.05 -18.13
C HIS A 200 -5.22 1.89 -17.15
N ARG A 201 -5.50 1.78 -15.84
CA ARG A 201 -4.47 1.46 -14.85
C ARG A 201 -4.68 0.03 -14.34
N ALA A 202 -3.61 -0.72 -14.17
CA ALA A 202 -3.69 -2.01 -13.49
C ALA A 202 -4.39 -1.80 -12.13
N LYS A 203 -5.51 -2.51 -11.91
CA LYS A 203 -6.19 -2.47 -10.62
C LYS A 203 -5.32 -3.17 -9.60
N VAL A 204 -4.89 -2.43 -8.60
CA VAL A 204 -4.33 -3.05 -7.40
C VAL A 204 -5.53 -3.48 -6.55
N LEU A 205 -5.76 -4.78 -6.48
CA LEU A 205 -6.85 -5.37 -5.70
C LEU A 205 -6.23 -6.31 -4.66
N THR A 206 -6.60 -6.11 -3.42
CA THR A 206 -6.18 -6.96 -2.31
C THR A 206 -7.39 -7.63 -1.69
N ASN A 207 -7.51 -8.96 -1.86
CA ASN A 207 -8.63 -9.72 -1.30
C ASN A 207 -8.78 -9.47 0.19
N GLY A 208 -10.03 -9.26 0.62
CA GLY A 208 -10.39 -8.96 2.01
C GLY A 208 -10.30 -7.49 2.40
N PHE A 209 -9.48 -6.68 1.69
CA PHE A 209 -9.25 -5.26 2.01
C PHE A 209 -9.83 -4.30 0.98
N SER A 210 -9.87 -4.68 -0.30
CA SER A 210 -10.45 -3.86 -1.35
C SER A 210 -11.98 -3.87 -1.30
N PRO A 211 -12.63 -2.68 -1.29
CA PRO A 211 -14.08 -2.55 -1.32
C PRO A 211 -14.67 -2.90 -2.69
N ILE A 212 -15.99 -3.10 -2.72
CA ILE A 212 -16.67 -3.61 -3.92
C ILE A 212 -16.56 -2.68 -5.14
N GLU A 213 -16.57 -1.38 -4.92
CA GLU A 213 -16.43 -0.37 -5.98
C GLU A 213 -15.06 -0.38 -6.67
N GLN A 214 -14.00 -0.91 -6.04
CA GLN A 214 -12.72 -1.10 -6.71
C GLN A 214 -12.76 -2.22 -7.76
N TYR A 215 -13.67 -3.20 -7.62
CA TYR A 215 -13.84 -4.28 -8.58
C TYR A 215 -14.67 -3.84 -9.78
N ASP A 216 -15.56 -2.85 -9.62
CA ASP A 216 -16.34 -2.28 -10.73
C ASP A 216 -15.53 -1.19 -11.45
N SER A 217 -15.54 -1.24 -12.78
CA SER A 217 -14.90 -0.22 -13.62
C SER A 217 -15.67 1.12 -13.62
N ARG A 218 -16.95 1.09 -13.27
CA ARG A 218 -17.84 2.26 -13.13
C ARG A 218 -17.98 2.69 -11.67
N GLY A 219 -17.32 1.99 -10.74
CA GLY A 219 -17.37 2.29 -9.32
C GLY A 219 -16.86 3.71 -9.03
N SER A 220 -17.59 4.44 -8.23
CA SER A 220 -17.16 5.75 -7.73
C SER A 220 -16.19 5.55 -6.58
N LEU A 221 -14.96 6.03 -6.76
CA LEU A 221 -13.92 5.97 -5.73
C LEU A 221 -13.90 7.27 -4.93
N GLY A 222 -13.75 7.15 -3.62
CA GLY A 222 -13.71 8.28 -2.70
C GLY A 222 -13.20 7.90 -1.31
N PRO A 223 -13.27 8.80 -0.33
CA PRO A 223 -12.85 8.54 1.04
C PRO A 223 -13.44 7.25 1.64
N TRP A 224 -14.69 6.95 1.33
CA TRP A 224 -15.38 5.72 1.74
C TRP A 224 -14.68 4.43 1.30
N SER A 225 -13.88 4.49 0.22
CA SER A 225 -13.10 3.32 -0.25
C SER A 225 -11.93 3.02 0.69
N ASP A 226 -11.20 4.03 1.12
CA ASP A 226 -10.13 3.89 2.10
C ASP A 226 -10.68 3.56 3.49
N ILE A 227 -11.83 4.12 3.85
CA ILE A 227 -12.55 3.84 5.09
C ILE A 227 -12.90 2.35 5.20
N TYR A 228 -13.40 1.74 4.12
CA TYR A 228 -13.62 0.29 4.10
C TYR A 228 -12.33 -0.49 4.38
N ALA A 229 -11.23 -0.12 3.73
CA ALA A 229 -9.94 -0.78 3.88
C ALA A 229 -9.37 -0.60 5.30
N VAL A 230 -9.59 0.56 5.94
CA VAL A 230 -9.27 0.80 7.36
C VAL A 230 -10.11 -0.14 8.24
N GLY A 231 -11.43 -0.19 8.06
CA GLY A 231 -12.32 -1.10 8.80
C GLY A 231 -11.91 -2.57 8.65
N ALA A 232 -11.60 -3.00 7.41
CA ALA A 232 -11.12 -4.35 7.12
C ALA A 232 -9.77 -4.64 7.79
N THR A 233 -8.88 -3.63 7.87
CA THR A 233 -7.60 -3.75 8.56
C THR A 233 -7.79 -3.86 10.07
N MET A 234 -8.68 -3.05 10.67
CA MET A 234 -9.05 -3.18 12.07
C MET A 234 -9.68 -4.55 12.37
N ARG A 235 -10.57 -5.02 11.51
CA ARG A 235 -11.16 -6.34 11.62
C ARG A 235 -10.12 -7.45 11.55
N ALA A 236 -9.16 -7.36 10.65
CA ALA A 236 -8.05 -8.30 10.56
C ALA A 236 -7.19 -8.33 11.84
N CYS A 237 -7.08 -7.20 12.55
CA CYS A 237 -6.44 -7.16 13.87
C CYS A 237 -7.22 -7.96 14.92
N LEU A 238 -8.55 -7.93 14.89
CA LEU A 238 -9.40 -8.68 15.83
C LEU A 238 -9.38 -10.18 15.53
N ASP A 239 -9.54 -10.55 14.26
CA ASP A 239 -9.64 -11.93 13.80
C ASP A 239 -8.26 -12.63 13.72
N VAL A 240 -7.16 -11.85 13.64
CA VAL A 240 -5.80 -12.34 13.28
C VAL A 240 -5.86 -13.12 11.96
N ALA A 241 -6.72 -12.70 11.05
CA ALA A 241 -6.96 -13.30 9.75
C ALA A 241 -7.45 -12.26 8.74
N VAL A 242 -7.29 -12.56 7.45
CA VAL A 242 -7.82 -11.75 6.37
C VAL A 242 -9.34 -11.92 6.32
N PRO A 243 -10.14 -10.83 6.31
CA PRO A 243 -11.59 -10.92 6.18
C PRO A 243 -11.98 -11.49 4.80
N PRO A 244 -13.20 -12.06 4.66
CA PRO A 244 -13.75 -12.42 3.35
C PRO A 244 -13.78 -11.22 2.41
N SER A 245 -13.52 -11.43 1.12
CA SER A 245 -13.51 -10.36 0.13
C SER A 245 -14.89 -9.68 -0.01
N SER A 246 -14.90 -8.41 -0.40
CA SER A 246 -16.16 -7.69 -0.65
C SER A 246 -16.99 -8.36 -1.74
N THR A 247 -16.35 -9.01 -2.72
CA THR A 247 -17.00 -9.77 -3.79
C THR A 247 -17.65 -11.07 -3.31
N GLU A 248 -17.12 -11.70 -2.27
CA GLU A 248 -17.78 -12.84 -1.59
C GLU A 248 -18.92 -12.34 -0.70
N ARG A 249 -18.66 -11.29 0.08
CA ARG A 249 -19.65 -10.72 1.01
C ARG A 249 -20.90 -10.19 0.32
N ILE A 250 -20.80 -9.61 -0.89
CA ILE A 250 -21.98 -9.13 -1.62
C ILE A 250 -22.88 -10.28 -2.11
N LYS A 251 -22.29 -11.45 -2.35
CA LYS A 251 -23.06 -12.66 -2.73
C LYS A 251 -23.70 -13.31 -1.52
N GLN A 252 -22.92 -13.47 -0.46
CA GLN A 252 -23.36 -14.05 0.82
C GLN A 252 -22.50 -13.47 1.94
N ASN A 253 -23.06 -12.58 2.74
CA ASN A 253 -22.34 -11.95 3.83
C ASN A 253 -22.26 -12.89 5.04
N ASN A 254 -21.24 -13.74 5.04
CA ASN A 254 -20.95 -14.69 6.14
C ASN A 254 -20.05 -14.10 7.23
N LEU A 255 -19.63 -12.83 7.10
CA LEU A 255 -18.83 -12.17 8.13
C LEU A 255 -19.74 -11.69 9.27
N PRO A 256 -19.66 -12.30 10.46
CA PRO A 256 -20.46 -11.85 11.58
C PRO A 256 -19.98 -10.46 12.05
N LEU A 257 -20.90 -9.63 12.54
CA LEU A 257 -20.58 -8.31 13.05
C LEU A 257 -19.54 -8.39 14.19
N ALA A 258 -18.57 -7.49 14.17
CA ALA A 258 -17.57 -7.37 15.23
C ALA A 258 -18.24 -7.11 16.58
N ALA A 259 -19.29 -6.29 16.62
CA ALA A 259 -20.10 -6.01 17.78
C ALA A 259 -20.78 -7.27 18.41
N LYS A 260 -21.02 -8.31 17.61
CA LYS A 260 -21.53 -9.59 18.14
C LYS A 260 -20.42 -10.50 18.66
N VAL A 261 -19.31 -10.59 17.92
CA VAL A 261 -18.22 -11.55 18.20
C VAL A 261 -17.37 -11.10 19.38
N TYR A 262 -17.05 -9.80 19.44
CA TYR A 262 -16.02 -9.26 20.33
C TYR A 262 -16.55 -8.41 21.49
N LYS A 263 -17.86 -8.33 21.70
CA LYS A 263 -18.53 -7.51 22.74
C LYS A 263 -18.02 -7.69 24.18
N ARG A 264 -17.36 -8.82 24.47
CA ARG A 264 -16.77 -9.09 25.78
C ARG A 264 -15.30 -8.65 25.90
N LYS A 265 -14.69 -8.24 24.80
CA LYS A 265 -13.25 -7.92 24.72
C LYS A 265 -12.96 -6.46 24.38
N PHE A 266 -13.88 -5.82 23.66
CA PHE A 266 -13.71 -4.45 23.20
C PHE A 266 -15.02 -3.66 23.41
N PRO A 267 -14.93 -2.33 23.57
CA PRO A 267 -16.11 -1.49 23.78
C PRO A 267 -16.98 -1.41 22.51
N ASP A 268 -18.28 -1.21 22.72
CA ASP A 268 -19.27 -1.23 21.65
C ASP A 268 -19.02 -0.17 20.57
N TYR A 269 -18.61 1.03 20.95
CA TYR A 269 -18.33 2.11 19.98
C TYR A 269 -17.24 1.72 18.97
N LEU A 270 -16.15 1.08 19.43
CA LEU A 270 -15.06 0.63 18.57
C LEU A 270 -15.53 -0.47 17.61
N LEU A 271 -16.31 -1.42 18.12
CA LEU A 271 -16.82 -2.54 17.31
C LEU A 271 -17.86 -2.08 16.29
N GLN A 272 -18.75 -1.16 16.67
CA GLN A 272 -19.72 -0.56 15.76
C GLN A 272 -19.05 0.29 14.67
N ALA A 273 -18.00 1.04 15.01
CA ALA A 273 -17.22 1.80 14.02
C ALA A 273 -16.57 0.89 12.97
N ILE A 274 -16.03 -0.28 13.39
CA ILE A 274 -15.48 -1.29 12.47
C ILE A 274 -16.58 -1.85 11.56
N ASP A 275 -17.74 -2.22 12.12
CA ASP A 275 -18.86 -2.77 11.36
C ASP A 275 -19.41 -1.74 10.36
N TRP A 276 -19.51 -0.45 10.76
CA TRP A 276 -19.95 0.65 9.91
C TRP A 276 -18.97 0.91 8.76
N ALA A 277 -17.67 1.01 9.05
CA ALA A 277 -16.65 1.18 8.04
C ALA A 277 -16.66 0.03 7.01
N MET A 278 -16.99 -1.19 7.43
CA MET A 278 -17.05 -2.38 6.59
C MET A 278 -18.41 -2.64 5.94
N ALA A 279 -19.35 -1.69 5.95
CA ALA A 279 -20.60 -1.82 5.19
C ALA A 279 -20.28 -2.11 3.71
N ILE A 280 -21.07 -3.00 3.06
CA ILE A 280 -20.74 -3.47 1.70
C ILE A 280 -20.94 -2.35 0.69
N HIS A 281 -22.06 -1.60 0.79
CA HIS A 281 -22.34 -0.50 -0.11
C HIS A 281 -21.62 0.77 0.35
N PRO A 282 -20.99 1.52 -0.59
CA PRO A 282 -20.27 2.75 -0.26
C PRO A 282 -21.09 3.78 0.51
N ASP A 283 -22.36 3.96 0.14
CA ASP A 283 -23.27 4.96 0.70
C ASP A 283 -23.65 4.65 2.17
N ASP A 284 -23.49 3.39 2.61
CA ASP A 284 -23.80 2.95 3.97
C ASP A 284 -22.60 3.13 4.92
N ARG A 285 -21.46 3.62 4.46
CA ARG A 285 -20.23 3.82 5.23
C ARG A 285 -20.09 5.27 5.71
N PRO A 286 -19.17 5.55 6.67
CA PRO A 286 -18.69 6.92 6.87
C PRO A 286 -18.22 7.51 5.53
N GLN A 287 -18.64 8.74 5.24
CA GLN A 287 -18.31 9.42 3.98
C GLN A 287 -17.01 10.24 4.07
N SER A 288 -16.52 10.47 5.30
CA SER A 288 -15.30 11.21 5.57
C SER A 288 -14.48 10.57 6.68
N ILE A 289 -13.19 10.89 6.70
CA ILE A 289 -12.30 10.51 7.81
C ILE A 289 -12.78 11.07 9.14
N ALA A 290 -13.36 12.26 9.13
CA ALA A 290 -13.90 12.91 10.34
C ALA A 290 -15.02 12.08 10.96
N GLU A 291 -15.98 11.58 10.16
CA GLU A 291 -17.07 10.74 10.65
C GLU A 291 -16.56 9.42 11.27
N LEU A 292 -15.58 8.76 10.64
CA LEU A 292 -15.00 7.55 11.23
C LEU A 292 -14.19 7.87 12.49
N ALA A 293 -13.46 8.98 12.52
CA ALA A 293 -12.68 9.40 13.69
C ALA A 293 -13.58 9.73 14.87
N GLU A 294 -14.75 10.34 14.65
CA GLU A 294 -15.77 10.61 15.67
C GLU A 294 -16.37 9.29 16.20
N ALA A 295 -16.69 8.34 15.33
CA ALA A 295 -17.19 7.03 15.73
C ALA A 295 -16.18 6.21 16.56
N LEU A 296 -14.88 6.49 16.41
CA LEU A 296 -13.82 5.90 17.22
C LEU A 296 -13.53 6.68 18.52
N ALA A 297 -14.27 7.76 18.80
CA ALA A 297 -14.18 8.45 20.09
C ALA A 297 -15.00 7.71 21.15
N PRO A 298 -14.49 7.58 22.40
CA PRO A 298 -15.20 6.93 23.51
C PRO A 298 -16.39 7.75 23.98
#